data_525d55c79d037cce4677ed120cc6225a
#
_entry.id   525d55c79d037cce4677ed120cc6225a
#
_cell.length_a   1.000
_cell.length_b   1.000
_cell.length_c   1.000
_cell.angle_alpha   90.00
_cell.angle_beta   90.00
_cell.angle_gamma   90.00
#
_symmetry.space_group_name_H-M   'P 1'
#
loop_
_entity.id
_entity.type
_entity.pdbx_description
1 polymer ?
#
loop_
_entity_poly.entity_id
_entity_poly.type
_entity_poly.pdbx_seq_one_letter_code
_entity_poly.pdbx_strand_id
1 'polypeptide(L)'
;LQRAGFTGVEISAGHGHLFHQFLSPWSNRRTDDYGGDLRNRARFLTELISAIRSTCGRAFVIALKLPGEDGVAGGIDLPMASAINGVLADHSENFDLWTWVWGAHARSLYQHLPDATGARHPYLGDIHRLRAEHPTIHSGAIGYLTDPNECEMALNDGTADVVFLGRPLITDAAFPNKAASGNANRIRYCVSCNSCWRNIIEAGALACDNNPRVGDPDEHRELTLAVTHQRHVVVVGSGVSAMEAAHTAAQRGHRVSVIGNIDQVGGKTRLHAQLPGGENLSSVYDYQYLMARQAGVHFIQNRQAQVEDVLALNPDVVLLATGARASQPIWLTDDWAEMGLIPSLREMGQSLIDGIGRSPGRAVLIDHDHTEMTYAVALQMATRFDQITLVTSRERIANDVSLINRQNILQRLFDHDIEHICHAEPDSLDGLEAGRLMIKNVYNDKVSELSDVVTVVHASSRLPNQYLLKPLRANGLEVIPIGDCRAPRSLMAATHEGYHIANTL
;
A
#
# COMPACT_ATOMS: atom_id res chain seq x y z
N LEU A 1 -4.90 22.14 -26.11
CA LEU A 1 -5.60 22.12 -24.81
C LEU A 1 -6.56 23.30 -24.69
N GLN A 2 -6.12 24.57 -24.83
CA GLN A 2 -6.99 25.75 -24.73
C GLN A 2 -8.19 25.68 -25.68
N ARG A 3 -7.99 25.30 -26.97
CA ARG A 3 -9.07 25.12 -27.95
C ARG A 3 -10.05 23.97 -27.58
N ALA A 4 -9.63 23.03 -26.72
CA ALA A 4 -10.47 21.97 -26.19
C ALA A 4 -11.17 22.33 -24.87
N GLY A 5 -11.06 23.60 -24.42
CA GLY A 5 -11.73 24.10 -23.23
C GLY A 5 -10.94 23.91 -21.91
N PHE A 6 -9.68 23.48 -21.95
CA PHE A 6 -8.84 23.43 -20.75
C PHE A 6 -8.42 24.83 -20.32
N THR A 7 -8.41 25.08 -19.01
CA THR A 7 -8.06 26.36 -18.41
C THR A 7 -6.56 26.54 -18.13
N GLY A 8 -5.79 25.48 -18.24
CA GLY A 8 -4.36 25.50 -17.97
C GLY A 8 -3.65 24.20 -18.33
N VAL A 9 -2.35 24.16 -18.05
CA VAL A 9 -1.47 23.01 -18.24
C VAL A 9 -0.46 22.92 -17.11
N GLU A 10 -0.13 21.69 -16.66
CA GLU A 10 1.04 21.41 -15.84
C GLU A 10 2.15 20.86 -16.73
N ILE A 11 3.34 21.46 -16.69
CA ILE A 11 4.53 21.01 -17.40
C ILE A 11 5.32 20.09 -16.48
N SER A 12 5.46 18.80 -16.87
CA SER A 12 6.22 17.82 -16.11
C SER A 12 7.72 18.00 -16.37
N ALA A 13 8.39 18.74 -15.49
CA ALA A 13 9.84 18.94 -15.50
C ALA A 13 10.58 18.19 -14.39
N GLY A 14 9.90 17.27 -13.68
CA GLY A 14 10.45 16.40 -12.66
C GLY A 14 10.48 14.92 -13.06
N HIS A 15 10.80 14.03 -12.12
CA HIS A 15 10.70 12.56 -12.21
C HIS A 15 11.46 11.92 -13.39
N GLY A 16 12.58 12.50 -13.84
CA GLY A 16 13.39 11.96 -14.94
C GLY A 16 12.77 12.12 -16.33
N HIS A 17 11.69 12.88 -16.50
CA HIS A 17 11.10 13.16 -17.81
C HIS A 17 11.93 14.15 -18.63
N LEU A 18 11.49 14.48 -19.86
CA LEU A 18 12.28 15.21 -20.83
C LEU A 18 12.92 16.49 -20.29
N PHE A 19 12.14 17.40 -19.71
CA PHE A 19 12.67 18.66 -19.17
C PHE A 19 13.57 18.46 -17.96
N HIS A 20 13.27 17.47 -17.10
CA HIS A 20 14.16 17.07 -16.03
C HIS A 20 15.54 16.63 -16.57
N GLN A 21 15.55 15.83 -17.66
CA GLN A 21 16.80 15.36 -18.27
C GLN A 21 17.65 16.52 -18.82
N PHE A 22 17.04 17.62 -19.25
CA PHE A 22 17.76 18.84 -19.63
C PHE A 22 18.30 19.60 -18.41
N LEU A 23 17.52 19.70 -17.33
CA LEU A 23 17.90 20.40 -16.10
C LEU A 23 19.03 19.68 -15.34
N SER A 24 18.99 18.35 -15.25
CA SER A 24 19.91 17.56 -14.44
C SER A 24 21.30 17.48 -15.05
N PRO A 25 22.37 17.83 -14.31
CA PRO A 25 23.75 17.68 -14.76
C PRO A 25 24.16 16.20 -14.89
N TRP A 26 23.43 15.29 -14.25
CA TRP A 26 23.67 13.84 -14.36
C TRP A 26 23.36 13.32 -15.77
N SER A 27 22.28 13.79 -16.39
CA SER A 27 21.80 13.33 -17.69
C SER A 27 22.21 14.28 -18.83
N ASN A 28 22.22 15.61 -18.60
CA ASN A 28 22.56 16.57 -19.63
C ASN A 28 24.07 16.77 -19.77
N ARG A 29 24.66 16.13 -20.77
CA ARG A 29 26.08 16.20 -21.12
C ARG A 29 26.34 17.02 -22.39
N ARG A 30 25.37 17.83 -22.82
CA ARG A 30 25.45 18.68 -24.01
C ARG A 30 26.46 19.82 -23.81
N THR A 31 27.05 20.25 -24.92
CA THR A 31 28.03 21.36 -24.96
C THR A 31 27.56 22.55 -25.81
N ASP A 32 26.30 22.50 -26.27
CA ASP A 32 25.64 23.56 -27.00
C ASP A 32 24.81 24.46 -26.06
N ASP A 33 24.02 25.35 -26.63
CA ASP A 33 23.18 26.34 -25.93
C ASP A 33 22.12 25.75 -24.98
N TYR A 34 21.94 24.41 -24.99
CA TYR A 34 21.03 23.67 -24.11
C TYR A 34 21.76 22.81 -23.08
N GLY A 35 23.06 22.99 -22.90
CA GLY A 35 23.89 22.23 -21.95
C GLY A 35 24.94 23.09 -21.27
N GLY A 36 25.78 22.48 -20.45
CA GLY A 36 26.81 23.16 -19.69
C GLY A 36 26.28 23.86 -18.45
N ASP A 37 26.23 25.19 -18.43
CA ASP A 37 25.75 25.95 -17.27
C ASP A 37 24.24 25.80 -17.04
N LEU A 38 23.77 26.22 -15.87
CA LEU A 38 22.38 26.03 -15.45
C LEU A 38 21.39 26.81 -16.33
N ARG A 39 21.74 28.02 -16.77
CA ARG A 39 20.86 28.82 -17.63
C ARG A 39 20.64 28.12 -18.97
N ASN A 40 21.68 27.56 -19.54
CA ASN A 40 21.57 26.78 -20.76
C ASN A 40 20.76 25.49 -20.55
N ARG A 41 20.97 24.77 -19.45
CA ARG A 41 20.16 23.57 -19.14
C ARG A 41 18.69 23.92 -18.93
N ALA A 42 18.36 25.06 -18.38
CA ALA A 42 16.98 25.53 -18.18
C ALA A 42 16.34 26.13 -19.46
N ARG A 43 17.12 26.48 -20.46
CA ARG A 43 16.68 27.20 -21.68
C ARG A 43 15.49 26.53 -22.36
N PHE A 44 15.52 25.22 -22.54
CA PHE A 44 14.42 24.50 -23.21
C PHE A 44 13.07 24.65 -22.44
N LEU A 45 13.10 24.62 -21.13
CA LEU A 45 11.91 24.84 -20.30
C LEU A 45 11.45 26.30 -20.36
N THR A 46 12.38 27.28 -20.24
CA THR A 46 12.04 28.70 -20.26
C THR A 46 11.49 29.16 -21.63
N GLU A 47 12.03 28.62 -22.71
CA GLU A 47 11.49 28.88 -24.07
C GLU A 47 10.08 28.34 -24.23
N LEU A 48 9.80 27.10 -23.71
CA LEU A 48 8.47 26.52 -23.78
C LEU A 48 7.44 27.35 -22.99
N ILE A 49 7.72 27.69 -21.74
CA ILE A 49 6.77 28.46 -20.93
C ILE A 49 6.49 29.86 -21.57
N SER A 50 7.51 30.50 -22.08
CA SER A 50 7.36 31.77 -22.79
C SER A 50 6.50 31.65 -24.07
N ALA A 51 6.72 30.58 -24.84
CA ALA A 51 5.93 30.29 -26.05
C ALA A 51 4.45 29.99 -25.73
N ILE A 52 4.19 29.22 -24.66
CA ILE A 52 2.82 28.92 -24.21
C ILE A 52 2.15 30.22 -23.73
N ARG A 53 2.84 31.00 -22.90
CA ARG A 53 2.31 32.28 -22.38
C ARG A 53 1.98 33.27 -23.50
N SER A 54 2.86 33.42 -24.48
CA SER A 54 2.64 34.30 -25.63
C SER A 54 1.47 33.85 -26.52
N THR A 55 1.28 32.54 -26.64
CA THR A 55 0.24 31.93 -27.50
C THR A 55 -1.13 31.91 -26.82
N CYS A 56 -1.19 31.53 -25.51
CA CYS A 56 -2.43 31.28 -24.80
C CYS A 56 -2.91 32.47 -23.94
N GLY A 57 -2.04 33.47 -23.71
CA GLY A 57 -2.35 34.66 -22.91
C GLY A 57 -2.34 34.37 -21.39
N ARG A 58 -2.61 35.45 -20.62
CA ARG A 58 -2.50 35.42 -19.15
C ARG A 58 -3.60 34.63 -18.43
N ALA A 59 -4.75 34.42 -19.05
CA ALA A 59 -5.86 33.67 -18.47
C ALA A 59 -5.63 32.14 -18.48
N PHE A 60 -4.66 31.65 -19.26
CA PHE A 60 -4.33 30.24 -19.31
C PHE A 60 -3.28 29.91 -18.25
N VAL A 61 -3.65 29.08 -17.26
CA VAL A 61 -2.78 28.72 -16.15
C VAL A 61 -1.63 27.82 -16.61
N ILE A 62 -0.41 28.15 -16.22
CA ILE A 62 0.79 27.36 -16.48
C ILE A 62 1.40 26.98 -15.13
N ALA A 63 1.34 25.69 -14.81
CA ALA A 63 1.98 25.12 -13.63
C ALA A 63 3.26 24.38 -14.02
N LEU A 64 4.27 24.41 -13.13
CA LEU A 64 5.53 23.70 -13.32
C LEU A 64 5.68 22.64 -12.24
N LYS A 65 5.94 21.38 -12.65
CA LYS A 65 6.32 20.31 -11.74
C LYS A 65 7.83 20.10 -11.82
N LEU A 66 8.56 20.61 -10.83
CA LEU A 66 10.02 20.74 -10.81
C LEU A 66 10.68 19.61 -9.99
N PRO A 67 11.96 19.29 -10.23
CA PRO A 67 12.69 18.40 -9.36
C PRO A 67 13.05 19.08 -8.04
N GLY A 68 12.78 18.39 -6.90
CA GLY A 68 13.33 18.74 -5.59
C GLY A 68 14.67 18.05 -5.37
N GLU A 69 14.68 16.71 -5.58
CA GLU A 69 15.89 15.91 -5.47
C GLU A 69 15.79 14.65 -6.35
N ASP A 70 16.91 14.27 -7.01
CA ASP A 70 16.97 13.09 -7.88
C ASP A 70 17.14 11.78 -7.11
N GLY A 71 17.68 11.82 -5.91
CA GLY A 71 18.08 10.65 -5.15
C GLY A 71 19.25 9.87 -5.79
N VAL A 72 20.07 10.53 -6.61
CA VAL A 72 21.26 9.95 -7.25
C VAL A 72 22.45 10.92 -7.17
N ALA A 73 23.62 10.37 -6.90
CA ALA A 73 24.83 11.18 -6.81
C ALA A 73 25.14 11.90 -8.12
N GLY A 74 25.45 13.20 -8.05
CA GLY A 74 25.72 14.06 -9.20
C GLY A 74 24.48 14.47 -10.01
N GLY A 75 23.28 14.14 -9.52
CA GLY A 75 22.00 14.64 -10.00
C GLY A 75 21.61 15.99 -9.40
N ILE A 76 20.32 16.28 -9.41
CA ILE A 76 19.76 17.44 -8.74
C ILE A 76 19.60 17.09 -7.24
N ASP A 77 20.14 17.97 -6.40
CA ASP A 77 19.95 18.02 -4.95
C ASP A 77 19.21 19.31 -4.56
N LEU A 78 18.85 19.50 -3.30
CA LEU A 78 18.13 20.68 -2.84
C LEU A 78 18.84 22.02 -3.19
N PRO A 79 20.18 22.16 -3.02
CA PRO A 79 20.89 23.34 -3.48
C PRO A 79 20.74 23.60 -4.99
N MET A 80 20.80 22.55 -5.79
CA MET A 80 20.60 22.67 -7.25
C MET A 80 19.13 23.00 -7.59
N ALA A 81 18.15 22.42 -6.87
CA ALA A 81 16.73 22.75 -7.03
C ALA A 81 16.48 24.24 -6.71
N SER A 82 17.08 24.76 -5.64
CA SER A 82 17.06 26.20 -5.31
C SER A 82 17.65 27.04 -6.45
N ALA A 83 18.82 26.66 -6.99
CA ALA A 83 19.42 27.36 -8.12
C ALA A 83 18.54 27.32 -9.39
N ILE A 84 17.85 26.19 -9.67
CA ILE A 84 16.88 26.08 -10.76
C ILE A 84 15.72 27.05 -10.53
N ASN A 85 15.18 27.12 -9.31
CA ASN A 85 14.12 28.07 -8.95
C ASN A 85 14.56 29.51 -9.20
N GLY A 86 15.79 29.87 -8.84
CA GLY A 86 16.34 31.21 -9.11
C GLY A 86 16.34 31.56 -10.59
N VAL A 87 16.76 30.64 -11.46
CA VAL A 87 16.74 30.87 -12.93
C VAL A 87 15.30 30.96 -13.44
N LEU A 88 14.38 30.16 -12.95
CA LEU A 88 12.97 30.18 -13.38
C LEU A 88 12.22 31.43 -12.86
N ALA A 89 12.56 31.93 -11.66
CA ALA A 89 11.98 33.10 -11.07
C ALA A 89 12.24 34.39 -11.94
N ASP A 90 13.37 34.43 -12.66
CA ASP A 90 13.63 35.47 -13.67
C ASP A 90 12.59 35.48 -14.82
N HIS A 91 11.77 34.41 -14.92
CA HIS A 91 10.71 34.20 -15.92
C HIS A 91 9.32 34.06 -15.28
N SER A 92 9.14 34.52 -14.03
CA SER A 92 7.90 34.29 -13.26
C SER A 92 6.64 34.90 -13.90
N GLU A 93 6.77 35.87 -14.79
CA GLU A 93 5.65 36.39 -15.57
C GLU A 93 5.06 35.36 -16.58
N ASN A 94 5.77 34.29 -16.85
CA ASN A 94 5.39 33.30 -17.86
C ASN A 94 4.74 32.02 -17.29
N PHE A 95 4.70 31.87 -15.96
CA PHE A 95 3.98 30.77 -15.29
C PHE A 95 3.28 31.28 -14.03
N ASP A 96 2.40 30.46 -13.44
CA ASP A 96 1.52 30.90 -12.35
C ASP A 96 1.76 30.12 -11.05
N LEU A 97 2.27 28.89 -11.14
CA LEU A 97 2.39 27.98 -10.02
C LEU A 97 3.54 27.01 -10.25
N TRP A 98 4.23 26.63 -9.19
CA TRP A 98 5.18 25.51 -9.21
C TRP A 98 4.96 24.52 -8.05
N THR A 99 5.43 23.30 -8.24
CA THR A 99 5.51 22.25 -7.21
C THR A 99 6.77 21.43 -7.42
N TRP A 100 7.24 20.76 -6.38
CA TRP A 100 8.46 19.96 -6.43
C TRP A 100 8.15 18.50 -6.19
N VAL A 101 8.92 17.64 -6.87
CA VAL A 101 8.81 16.18 -6.79
C VAL A 101 10.18 15.56 -6.63
N TRP A 102 10.23 14.37 -6.03
CA TRP A 102 11.44 13.67 -5.66
C TRP A 102 11.61 12.39 -6.47
N GLY A 103 12.87 11.99 -6.64
CA GLY A 103 13.25 10.77 -7.30
C GLY A 103 13.40 10.88 -8.82
N ALA A 104 14.48 10.29 -9.36
CA ALA A 104 14.64 9.99 -10.76
C ALA A 104 14.07 8.60 -11.07
N HIS A 105 13.50 8.42 -12.24
CA HIS A 105 12.57 7.33 -12.53
C HIS A 105 13.08 5.90 -12.26
N ALA A 106 14.32 5.56 -12.58
CA ALA A 106 14.80 4.19 -12.47
C ALA A 106 15.48 3.85 -11.14
N ARG A 107 16.23 4.79 -10.54
CA ARG A 107 17.12 4.52 -9.41
C ARG A 107 16.55 4.95 -8.06
N SER A 108 15.63 5.91 -8.04
CA SER A 108 15.01 6.46 -6.84
C SER A 108 13.49 6.51 -6.98
N LEU A 109 12.91 5.48 -7.59
CA LEU A 109 11.47 5.38 -7.84
C LEU A 109 10.65 5.36 -6.53
N TYR A 110 11.21 4.82 -5.45
CA TYR A 110 10.58 4.85 -4.13
C TYR A 110 10.35 6.28 -3.60
N GLN A 111 11.18 7.23 -3.97
CA GLN A 111 10.98 8.65 -3.64
C GLN A 111 9.89 9.30 -4.51
N HIS A 112 9.70 8.82 -5.74
CA HIS A 112 8.67 9.30 -6.65
C HIS A 112 7.25 9.05 -6.11
N LEU A 113 7.03 7.89 -5.51
CA LEU A 113 5.74 7.49 -4.94
C LEU A 113 5.92 6.96 -3.52
N PRO A 114 6.14 7.85 -2.53
CA PRO A 114 6.32 7.43 -1.15
C PRO A 114 5.19 6.51 -0.70
N ASP A 115 5.54 5.43 -0.03
CA ASP A 115 4.60 4.41 0.45
C ASP A 115 4.48 4.41 1.99
N ALA A 116 3.64 3.52 2.51
CA ALA A 116 3.37 3.40 3.93
C ALA A 116 4.59 2.95 4.75
N THR A 117 5.64 2.44 4.12
CA THR A 117 6.85 1.98 4.81
C THR A 117 7.83 3.11 5.11
N GLY A 118 7.68 4.28 4.45
CA GLY A 118 8.51 5.47 4.66
C GLY A 118 7.90 6.47 5.66
N ALA A 119 8.60 7.58 5.86
CA ALA A 119 8.10 8.69 6.67
C ALA A 119 6.84 9.30 6.04
N ARG A 120 5.92 9.78 6.88
CA ARG A 120 4.79 10.58 6.40
C ARG A 120 5.25 11.96 5.97
N HIS A 121 4.63 12.48 4.90
CA HIS A 121 4.92 13.80 4.32
C HIS A 121 6.43 14.09 4.17
N PRO A 122 7.20 13.19 3.54
CA PRO A 122 8.66 13.26 3.59
C PRO A 122 9.23 14.53 2.98
N TYR A 123 8.44 15.27 2.19
CA TYR A 123 8.92 16.41 1.40
C TYR A 123 8.41 17.77 1.87
N LEU A 124 7.48 17.85 2.84
CA LEU A 124 6.88 19.13 3.24
C LEU A 124 7.91 20.15 3.77
N GLY A 125 8.90 19.69 4.56
CA GLY A 125 9.96 20.56 5.07
C GLY A 125 10.83 21.16 3.96
N ASP A 126 11.09 20.40 2.91
CA ASP A 126 11.87 20.86 1.77
C ASP A 126 11.05 21.76 0.85
N ILE A 127 9.78 21.46 0.65
CA ILE A 127 8.83 22.33 -0.07
C ILE A 127 8.73 23.68 0.63
N HIS A 128 8.60 23.69 1.95
CA HIS A 128 8.58 24.92 2.75
C HIS A 128 9.84 25.76 2.53
N ARG A 129 11.02 25.14 2.57
CA ARG A 129 12.31 25.82 2.32
C ARG A 129 12.37 26.42 0.90
N LEU A 130 12.08 25.61 -0.12
CA LEU A 130 12.14 26.04 -1.53
C LEU A 130 11.15 27.18 -1.82
N ARG A 131 9.95 27.12 -1.22
CA ARG A 131 8.95 28.18 -1.31
C ARG A 131 9.42 29.49 -0.67
N ALA A 132 10.06 29.41 0.50
CA ALA A 132 10.47 30.60 1.26
C ALA A 132 11.46 31.50 0.49
N GLU A 133 12.18 30.96 -0.49
CA GLU A 133 13.10 31.73 -1.35
C GLU A 133 12.35 32.64 -2.36
N HIS A 134 11.13 32.26 -2.76
CA HIS A 134 10.31 32.98 -3.75
C HIS A 134 8.84 33.06 -3.30
N PRO A 135 8.53 33.80 -2.21
CA PRO A 135 7.22 33.75 -1.55
C PRO A 135 6.07 34.37 -2.35
N THR A 136 6.39 35.09 -3.43
CA THR A 136 5.39 35.72 -4.32
C THR A 136 4.89 34.80 -5.41
N ILE A 137 5.55 33.64 -5.64
CA ILE A 137 5.13 32.66 -6.63
C ILE A 137 4.31 31.58 -5.91
N HIS A 138 3.11 31.31 -6.41
CA HIS A 138 2.26 30.28 -5.83
C HIS A 138 2.92 28.92 -5.88
N SER A 139 2.76 28.16 -4.81
CA SER A 139 3.37 26.83 -4.67
C SER A 139 2.36 25.76 -4.32
N GLY A 140 2.65 24.55 -4.75
CA GLY A 140 1.86 23.37 -4.44
C GLY A 140 2.60 22.36 -3.58
N ALA A 141 1.91 21.75 -2.62
CA ALA A 141 2.40 20.61 -1.86
C ALA A 141 1.91 19.29 -2.47
N ILE A 142 2.83 18.34 -2.61
CA ILE A 142 2.59 16.99 -3.12
C ILE A 142 3.46 15.98 -2.34
N GLY A 143 3.03 14.75 -2.27
CA GLY A 143 3.81 13.65 -1.70
C GLY A 143 3.30 13.15 -0.37
N TYR A 144 2.54 12.05 -0.43
CA TYR A 144 2.03 11.31 0.73
C TYR A 144 1.12 12.14 1.67
N LEU A 145 0.30 13.03 1.09
CA LEU A 145 -0.80 13.70 1.76
C LEU A 145 -2.06 12.85 1.54
N THR A 146 -2.61 12.26 2.59
CA THR A 146 -3.71 11.30 2.48
C THR A 146 -4.90 11.62 3.38
N ASP A 147 -4.76 12.60 4.27
CA ASP A 147 -5.76 13.02 5.23
C ASP A 147 -6.06 14.52 5.07
N PRO A 148 -7.33 14.97 5.21
CA PRO A 148 -7.68 16.40 5.16
C PRO A 148 -6.89 17.26 6.15
N ASN A 149 -6.60 16.77 7.36
CA ASN A 149 -5.82 17.53 8.34
C ASN A 149 -4.38 17.76 7.89
N GLU A 150 -3.78 16.79 7.18
CA GLU A 150 -2.45 16.94 6.58
C GLU A 150 -2.44 18.01 5.50
N CYS A 151 -3.51 18.06 4.70
CA CYS A 151 -3.69 19.08 3.68
C CYS A 151 -3.85 20.46 4.30
N GLU A 152 -4.72 20.60 5.31
CA GLU A 152 -4.94 21.84 6.04
C GLU A 152 -3.67 22.33 6.75
N MET A 153 -2.89 21.43 7.33
CA MET A 153 -1.60 21.76 7.95
C MET A 153 -0.66 22.40 6.92
N ALA A 154 -0.49 21.78 5.74
CA ALA A 154 0.40 22.29 4.70
C ALA A 154 -0.04 23.67 4.16
N LEU A 155 -1.34 23.97 4.16
CA LEU A 155 -1.88 25.27 3.75
C LEU A 155 -1.71 26.32 4.87
N ASN A 156 -2.05 25.97 6.12
CA ASN A 156 -2.10 26.92 7.24
C ASN A 156 -0.73 27.33 7.76
N ASP A 157 0.26 26.42 7.71
CA ASP A 157 1.64 26.75 8.10
C ASP A 157 2.44 27.48 7.00
N GLY A 158 1.79 27.74 5.86
CA GLY A 158 2.38 28.45 4.75
C GLY A 158 3.36 27.62 3.92
N THR A 159 3.32 26.30 4.00
CA THR A 159 4.15 25.42 3.15
C THR A 159 3.69 25.46 1.69
N ALA A 160 2.40 25.61 1.42
CA ALA A 160 1.86 25.68 0.08
C ALA A 160 0.58 26.53 0.01
N ASP A 161 0.22 26.98 -1.20
CA ASP A 161 -1.04 27.66 -1.51
C ASP A 161 -2.09 26.67 -2.04
N VAL A 162 -1.63 25.52 -2.57
CA VAL A 162 -2.46 24.47 -3.16
C VAL A 162 -1.93 23.09 -2.77
N VAL A 163 -2.82 22.11 -2.61
CA VAL A 163 -2.45 20.71 -2.36
C VAL A 163 -2.79 19.85 -3.58
N PHE A 164 -1.83 19.04 -4.00
CA PHE A 164 -2.00 18.10 -5.12
C PHE A 164 -2.30 16.68 -4.59
N LEU A 165 -3.48 16.18 -4.89
CA LEU A 165 -3.96 14.85 -4.46
C LEU A 165 -4.11 13.93 -5.67
N GLY A 166 -3.26 12.91 -5.77
CA GLY A 166 -3.39 11.85 -6.79
C GLY A 166 -4.08 10.62 -6.21
N ARG A 167 -3.32 9.78 -5.49
CA ARG A 167 -3.82 8.51 -4.92
C ARG A 167 -5.04 8.66 -3.99
N PRO A 168 -5.17 9.71 -3.14
CA PRO A 168 -6.38 9.92 -2.36
C PRO A 168 -7.65 10.03 -3.20
N LEU A 169 -7.59 10.72 -4.36
CA LEU A 169 -8.74 10.86 -5.26
C LEU A 169 -9.04 9.57 -6.05
N ILE A 170 -8.04 8.69 -6.26
CA ILE A 170 -8.28 7.34 -6.78
C ILE A 170 -9.02 6.49 -5.73
N THR A 171 -8.68 6.66 -4.46
CA THR A 171 -9.28 5.89 -3.38
C THR A 171 -10.68 6.41 -3.03
N ASP A 172 -10.88 7.73 -3.07
CA ASP A 172 -12.19 8.37 -2.84
C ASP A 172 -12.34 9.62 -3.74
N ALA A 173 -13.07 9.50 -4.83
CA ALA A 173 -13.32 10.60 -5.75
C ALA A 173 -14.06 11.79 -5.10
N ALA A 174 -14.77 11.55 -4.00
CA ALA A 174 -15.48 12.58 -3.24
C ALA A 174 -14.68 13.14 -2.04
N PHE A 175 -13.38 12.81 -1.93
CA PHE A 175 -12.53 13.22 -0.81
C PHE A 175 -12.67 14.72 -0.45
N PRO A 176 -12.48 15.69 -1.39
CA PRO A 176 -12.57 17.11 -1.05
C PRO A 176 -13.98 17.51 -0.57
N ASN A 177 -15.02 16.98 -1.20
CA ASN A 177 -16.40 17.28 -0.85
C ASN A 177 -16.78 16.76 0.54
N LYS A 178 -16.32 15.55 0.89
CA LYS A 178 -16.50 14.96 2.22
C LYS A 178 -15.74 15.77 3.28
N ALA A 179 -14.50 16.17 3.00
CA ALA A 179 -13.71 17.02 3.89
C ALA A 179 -14.41 18.36 4.14
N ALA A 180 -14.82 19.08 3.09
CA ALA A 180 -15.46 20.37 3.17
C ALA A 180 -16.81 20.33 3.90
N SER A 181 -17.54 19.22 3.86
CA SER A 181 -18.82 19.03 4.54
C SER A 181 -18.72 18.47 5.96
N GLY A 182 -17.52 18.33 6.53
CA GLY A 182 -17.30 17.78 7.87
C GLY A 182 -17.50 16.26 7.97
N ASN A 183 -17.50 15.55 6.84
CA ASN A 183 -17.70 14.11 6.75
C ASN A 183 -16.37 13.35 6.53
N ALA A 184 -15.27 13.82 7.09
CA ALA A 184 -13.96 13.21 6.96
C ALA A 184 -13.93 11.73 7.38
N ASN A 185 -14.71 11.34 8.39
CA ASN A 185 -14.86 9.95 8.83
C ASN A 185 -15.52 9.01 7.79
N ARG A 186 -16.09 9.55 6.72
CA ARG A 186 -16.68 8.79 5.60
C ARG A 186 -15.75 8.73 4.38
N ILE A 187 -14.54 9.24 4.48
CA ILE A 187 -13.53 9.14 3.43
C ILE A 187 -12.94 7.73 3.44
N ARG A 188 -12.84 7.08 2.28
CA ARG A 188 -11.95 5.94 2.08
C ARG A 188 -10.53 6.48 1.95
N TYR A 189 -9.71 6.31 2.96
CA TYR A 189 -8.35 6.85 2.96
C TYR A 189 -7.41 6.00 2.10
N CYS A 190 -6.51 6.66 1.38
CA CYS A 190 -5.44 5.98 0.65
C CYS A 190 -4.44 5.37 1.65
N VAL A 191 -4.20 4.07 1.53
CA VAL A 191 -3.25 3.33 2.36
C VAL A 191 -1.81 3.37 1.82
N SER A 192 -1.57 4.08 0.72
CA SER A 192 -0.26 4.25 0.09
C SER A 192 0.46 2.94 -0.27
N CYS A 193 -0.31 1.92 -0.66
CA CYS A 193 0.19 0.61 -1.08
C CYS A 193 0.76 0.57 -2.49
N ASN A 194 0.58 1.64 -3.29
CA ASN A 194 1.00 1.75 -4.69
C ASN A 194 0.45 0.68 -5.65
N SER A 195 -0.55 -0.11 -5.24
CA SER A 195 -1.21 -1.11 -6.11
C SER A 195 -1.86 -0.49 -7.35
N CYS A 196 -2.36 0.75 -7.25
CA CYS A 196 -2.90 1.48 -8.40
C CYS A 196 -1.84 1.68 -9.50
N TRP A 197 -0.63 2.07 -9.15
CA TRP A 197 0.49 2.21 -10.08
C TRP A 197 0.94 0.85 -10.65
N ARG A 198 1.07 -0.16 -9.76
CA ARG A 198 1.42 -1.52 -10.18
C ARG A 198 0.44 -2.05 -11.22
N ASN A 199 -0.85 -1.91 -11.00
CA ASN A 199 -1.88 -2.40 -11.93
C ASN A 199 -1.82 -1.71 -13.29
N ILE A 200 -1.55 -0.40 -13.36
CA ILE A 200 -1.37 0.29 -14.65
C ILE A 200 -0.20 -0.31 -15.43
N ILE A 201 0.92 -0.61 -14.76
CA ILE A 201 2.13 -1.14 -15.40
C ILE A 201 1.98 -2.61 -15.79
N GLU A 202 1.41 -3.45 -14.92
CA GLU A 202 1.36 -4.91 -15.10
C GLU A 202 0.07 -5.37 -15.81
N ALA A 203 -1.07 -4.77 -15.51
CA ALA A 203 -2.38 -5.20 -16.00
C ALA A 203 -3.03 -4.21 -16.98
N GLY A 204 -2.49 -3.01 -17.14
CA GLY A 204 -2.99 -1.98 -18.05
C GLY A 204 -4.26 -1.27 -17.57
N ALA A 205 -4.77 -1.54 -16.37
CA ALA A 205 -5.98 -0.96 -15.82
C ALA A 205 -5.74 -0.37 -14.43
N LEU A 206 -6.33 0.80 -14.16
CA LEU A 206 -6.31 1.40 -12.83
C LEU A 206 -7.21 0.60 -11.89
N ALA A 207 -6.70 0.24 -10.70
CA ALA A 207 -7.46 -0.38 -9.64
C ALA A 207 -6.88 0.03 -8.27
N CYS A 208 -7.66 -0.10 -7.20
CA CYS A 208 -7.27 0.29 -5.86
C CYS A 208 -7.56 -0.83 -4.86
N ASP A 209 -6.64 -1.07 -3.90
CA ASP A 209 -6.82 -2.09 -2.86
C ASP A 209 -8.01 -1.78 -1.95
N ASN A 210 -8.29 -0.50 -1.70
CA ASN A 210 -9.34 -0.05 -0.79
C ASN A 210 -10.64 0.34 -1.52
N ASN A 211 -10.60 0.79 -2.78
CA ASN A 211 -11.78 1.20 -3.54
C ASN A 211 -12.09 0.22 -4.69
N PRO A 212 -13.10 -0.66 -4.54
CA PRO A 212 -13.49 -1.60 -5.60
C PRO A 212 -14.25 -0.94 -6.75
N ARG A 213 -14.59 0.36 -6.65
CA ARG A 213 -15.42 1.11 -7.62
C ARG A 213 -14.61 2.04 -8.52
N VAL A 214 -13.27 1.97 -8.47
CA VAL A 214 -12.40 2.83 -9.28
C VAL A 214 -12.76 2.69 -10.76
N GLY A 215 -13.10 3.82 -11.40
CA GLY A 215 -13.50 3.87 -12.79
C GLY A 215 -14.99 3.67 -13.07
N ASP A 216 -15.80 3.38 -12.05
CA ASP A 216 -17.25 3.39 -12.21
C ASP A 216 -17.74 4.82 -12.50
N PRO A 217 -18.68 5.03 -13.45
CA PRO A 217 -19.14 6.38 -13.81
C PRO A 217 -19.72 7.18 -12.64
N ASP A 218 -20.20 6.51 -11.60
CA ASP A 218 -20.84 7.08 -10.43
C ASP A 218 -20.06 6.79 -9.12
N GLU A 219 -18.77 6.47 -9.19
CA GLU A 219 -17.97 6.09 -8.02
C GLU A 219 -17.97 7.16 -6.90
N HIS A 220 -18.20 8.44 -7.26
CA HIS A 220 -18.30 9.55 -6.33
C HIS A 220 -19.64 9.60 -5.55
N ARG A 221 -20.60 8.78 -5.91
CA ARG A 221 -21.92 8.69 -5.27
C ARG A 221 -22.00 7.49 -4.35
N GLU A 222 -22.83 7.60 -3.32
CA GLU A 222 -23.18 6.44 -2.51
C GLU A 222 -24.02 5.46 -3.35
N LEU A 223 -23.89 4.15 -3.04
CA LEU A 223 -24.73 3.13 -3.68
C LEU A 223 -26.20 3.36 -3.28
N THR A 224 -27.05 3.66 -4.25
CA THR A 224 -28.45 4.01 -4.01
C THR A 224 -29.43 3.00 -4.62
N LEU A 225 -28.93 1.98 -5.31
CA LEU A 225 -29.80 0.97 -5.96
C LEU A 225 -30.30 -0.03 -4.92
N ALA A 226 -31.47 0.24 -4.33
CA ALA A 226 -32.13 -0.70 -3.46
C ALA A 226 -32.53 -1.97 -4.24
N VAL A 227 -32.36 -3.12 -3.61
CA VAL A 227 -32.80 -4.41 -4.17
C VAL A 227 -34.33 -4.50 -4.20
N THR A 228 -34.86 -5.22 -5.17
CA THR A 228 -36.32 -5.48 -5.26
C THR A 228 -36.79 -6.51 -4.23
N HIS A 229 -35.89 -7.42 -3.83
CA HIS A 229 -36.15 -8.45 -2.82
C HIS A 229 -35.08 -8.41 -1.73
N GLN A 230 -35.52 -8.09 -0.52
CA GLN A 230 -34.64 -8.11 0.65
C GLN A 230 -34.34 -9.58 1.04
N ARG A 231 -33.07 -9.92 1.13
CA ARG A 231 -32.57 -11.21 1.64
C ARG A 231 -31.96 -11.02 3.03
N HIS A 232 -31.94 -12.07 3.84
CA HIS A 232 -31.12 -12.12 5.04
C HIS A 232 -29.74 -12.74 4.68
N VAL A 233 -28.73 -11.91 4.63
CA VAL A 233 -27.34 -12.29 4.33
C VAL A 233 -26.62 -12.53 5.65
N VAL A 234 -26.14 -13.74 5.88
CA VAL A 234 -25.27 -14.05 7.01
C VAL A 234 -23.83 -14.14 6.54
N VAL A 235 -22.96 -13.28 7.08
CA VAL A 235 -21.52 -13.28 6.78
C VAL A 235 -20.77 -13.94 7.92
N VAL A 236 -20.03 -15.00 7.64
CA VAL A 236 -19.22 -15.72 8.64
C VAL A 236 -17.76 -15.32 8.48
N GLY A 237 -17.25 -14.56 9.45
CA GLY A 237 -15.94 -13.93 9.44
C GLY A 237 -16.03 -12.41 9.55
N SER A 238 -14.97 -11.75 10.00
CA SER A 238 -14.86 -10.29 10.19
C SER A 238 -13.63 -9.67 9.54
N GLY A 239 -13.03 -10.36 8.55
CA GLY A 239 -11.94 -9.84 7.74
C GLY A 239 -12.41 -8.82 6.68
N VAL A 240 -11.47 -8.23 5.94
CA VAL A 240 -11.74 -7.17 4.95
C VAL A 240 -12.80 -7.59 3.91
N SER A 241 -12.73 -8.81 3.36
CA SER A 241 -13.72 -9.29 2.40
C SER A 241 -15.13 -9.39 3.02
N ALA A 242 -15.21 -9.87 4.27
CA ALA A 242 -16.46 -9.94 5.03
C ALA A 242 -17.07 -8.57 5.26
N MET A 243 -16.23 -7.60 5.68
CA MET A 243 -16.69 -6.27 6.03
C MET A 243 -17.11 -5.47 4.79
N GLU A 244 -16.38 -5.60 3.67
CA GLU A 244 -16.77 -4.98 2.41
C GLU A 244 -18.11 -5.57 1.91
N ALA A 245 -18.27 -6.89 1.97
CA ALA A 245 -19.53 -7.52 1.58
C ALA A 245 -20.69 -7.13 2.51
N ALA A 246 -20.46 -7.07 3.81
CA ALA A 246 -21.50 -6.75 4.78
C ALA A 246 -22.06 -5.33 4.59
N HIS A 247 -21.17 -4.31 4.51
CA HIS A 247 -21.66 -2.95 4.32
C HIS A 247 -22.28 -2.75 2.94
N THR A 248 -21.74 -3.34 1.88
CA THR A 248 -22.27 -3.24 0.51
C THR A 248 -23.68 -3.86 0.44
N ALA A 249 -23.86 -5.07 0.96
CA ALA A 249 -25.17 -5.74 0.98
C ALA A 249 -26.20 -4.94 1.81
N ALA A 250 -25.79 -4.41 2.97
CA ALA A 250 -26.68 -3.60 3.82
C ALA A 250 -27.07 -2.27 3.16
N GLN A 251 -26.14 -1.58 2.49
CA GLN A 251 -26.43 -0.36 1.73
C GLN A 251 -27.38 -0.61 0.55
N ARG A 252 -27.40 -1.81 -0.01
CA ARG A 252 -28.36 -2.21 -1.02
C ARG A 252 -29.75 -2.57 -0.46
N GLY A 253 -29.90 -2.62 0.86
CA GLY A 253 -31.19 -2.87 1.52
C GLY A 253 -31.39 -4.30 2.02
N HIS A 254 -30.37 -5.16 1.97
CA HIS A 254 -30.44 -6.48 2.59
C HIS A 254 -30.36 -6.40 4.12
N ARG A 255 -30.99 -7.35 4.80
CA ARG A 255 -30.73 -7.58 6.23
C ARG A 255 -29.41 -8.35 6.35
N VAL A 256 -28.46 -7.81 7.12
CA VAL A 256 -27.13 -8.42 7.23
C VAL A 256 -26.77 -8.72 8.68
N SER A 257 -26.29 -9.95 8.92
CA SER A 257 -25.71 -10.37 10.20
C SER A 257 -24.29 -10.87 9.98
N VAL A 258 -23.34 -10.43 10.82
CA VAL A 258 -21.93 -10.82 10.77
C VAL A 258 -21.59 -11.62 12.02
N ILE A 259 -21.01 -12.82 11.88
CA ILE A 259 -20.49 -13.63 12.98
C ILE A 259 -18.97 -13.56 12.97
N GLY A 260 -18.37 -12.98 14.01
CA GLY A 260 -16.91 -12.84 14.18
C GLY A 260 -16.40 -13.60 15.39
N ASN A 261 -15.26 -14.28 15.26
CA ASN A 261 -14.65 -15.06 16.35
C ASN A 261 -13.98 -14.20 17.44
N ILE A 262 -13.73 -12.94 17.16
CA ILE A 262 -13.22 -11.95 18.12
C ILE A 262 -14.09 -10.70 18.08
N ASP A 263 -13.90 -9.78 19.02
CA ASP A 263 -14.63 -8.51 19.13
C ASP A 263 -14.18 -7.43 18.12
N GLN A 264 -13.17 -7.75 17.30
CA GLN A 264 -12.54 -6.81 16.39
C GLN A 264 -12.71 -7.25 14.94
N VAL A 265 -12.68 -6.27 14.03
CA VAL A 265 -12.76 -6.51 12.58
C VAL A 265 -11.39 -6.33 11.92
N GLY A 266 -11.26 -6.74 10.66
CA GLY A 266 -10.05 -6.57 9.85
C GLY A 266 -9.23 -7.86 9.63
N GLY A 267 -9.40 -8.88 10.49
CA GLY A 267 -8.71 -10.18 10.33
C GLY A 267 -7.19 -10.03 10.22
N LYS A 268 -6.57 -10.71 9.24
CA LYS A 268 -5.10 -10.63 9.05
C LYS A 268 -4.61 -9.21 8.68
N THR A 269 -5.45 -8.38 8.06
CA THR A 269 -5.10 -7.00 7.73
C THR A 269 -4.92 -6.18 9.00
N ARG A 270 -5.70 -6.47 10.05
CA ARG A 270 -5.53 -5.87 11.36
C ARG A 270 -4.21 -6.27 12.02
N LEU A 271 -3.80 -7.53 11.89
CA LEU A 271 -2.49 -7.98 12.36
C LEU A 271 -1.37 -7.22 11.63
N HIS A 272 -1.45 -7.12 10.32
CA HIS A 272 -0.47 -6.39 9.52
C HIS A 272 -0.44 -4.89 9.87
N ALA A 273 -1.59 -4.28 10.16
CA ALA A 273 -1.69 -2.87 10.55
C ALA A 273 -0.96 -2.51 11.85
N GLN A 274 -0.59 -3.49 12.66
CA GLN A 274 0.17 -3.32 13.91
C GLN A 274 1.67 -3.57 13.75
N LEU A 275 2.12 -3.83 12.52
CA LEU A 275 3.51 -4.08 12.16
C LEU A 275 4.10 -2.91 11.38
N PRO A 276 5.44 -2.73 11.38
CA PRO A 276 6.09 -1.62 10.72
C PRO A 276 5.72 -1.49 9.23
N GLY A 277 5.20 -0.32 8.84
CA GLY A 277 4.77 -0.03 7.46
C GLY A 277 3.36 -0.51 7.12
N GLY A 278 2.65 -1.12 8.07
CA GLY A 278 1.26 -1.55 7.92
C GLY A 278 0.22 -0.59 8.50
N GLU A 279 0.63 0.45 9.21
CA GLU A 279 -0.22 1.30 10.05
C GLU A 279 -1.43 1.88 9.31
N ASN A 280 -1.27 2.27 8.06
CA ASN A 280 -2.35 2.83 7.24
C ASN A 280 -3.45 1.82 6.89
N LEU A 281 -3.18 0.52 7.00
CA LEU A 281 -4.14 -0.53 6.66
C LEU A 281 -5.36 -0.54 7.60
N SER A 282 -5.25 0.06 8.78
CA SER A 282 -6.38 0.21 9.71
C SER A 282 -7.53 0.96 9.06
N SER A 283 -7.27 1.97 8.24
CA SER A 283 -8.29 2.76 7.58
C SER A 283 -9.22 1.97 6.64
N VAL A 284 -8.76 0.80 6.14
CA VAL A 284 -9.57 -0.07 5.29
C VAL A 284 -10.73 -0.65 6.09
N TYR A 285 -10.41 -1.38 7.16
CA TYR A 285 -11.44 -2.07 7.94
C TYR A 285 -12.20 -1.13 8.88
N ASP A 286 -11.62 -0.02 9.31
CA ASP A 286 -12.30 1.00 10.12
C ASP A 286 -13.39 1.70 9.30
N TYR A 287 -13.09 2.09 8.05
CA TYR A 287 -14.10 2.60 7.13
C TYR A 287 -15.23 1.58 6.87
N GLN A 288 -14.87 0.35 6.52
CA GLN A 288 -15.83 -0.71 6.24
C GLN A 288 -16.73 -0.99 7.46
N TYR A 289 -16.15 -1.04 8.65
CA TYR A 289 -16.90 -1.24 9.90
C TYR A 289 -17.85 -0.07 10.20
N LEU A 290 -17.36 1.17 10.05
CA LEU A 290 -18.20 2.36 10.23
C LEU A 290 -19.40 2.35 9.28
N MET A 291 -19.16 2.07 8.00
CA MET A 291 -20.23 1.99 6.99
C MET A 291 -21.21 0.86 7.27
N ALA A 292 -20.72 -0.31 7.68
CA ALA A 292 -21.58 -1.43 8.08
C ALA A 292 -22.47 -1.09 9.29
N ARG A 293 -21.89 -0.43 10.30
CA ARG A 293 -22.63 0.02 11.47
C ARG A 293 -23.72 1.06 11.12
N GLN A 294 -23.39 2.03 10.28
CA GLN A 294 -24.34 3.04 9.82
C GLN A 294 -25.46 2.44 8.95
N ALA A 295 -25.17 1.39 8.19
CA ALA A 295 -26.15 0.66 7.40
C ALA A 295 -26.98 -0.36 8.20
N GLY A 296 -26.79 -0.45 9.52
CA GLY A 296 -27.61 -1.30 10.40
C GLY A 296 -27.20 -2.78 10.40
N VAL A 297 -25.98 -3.13 10.05
CA VAL A 297 -25.47 -4.51 10.13
C VAL A 297 -25.48 -4.97 11.60
N HIS A 298 -26.02 -6.17 11.83
CA HIS A 298 -26.04 -6.81 13.15
C HIS A 298 -24.76 -7.63 13.36
N PHE A 299 -24.00 -7.33 14.40
CA PHE A 299 -22.74 -8.01 14.74
C PHE A 299 -22.91 -8.98 15.91
N ILE A 300 -22.49 -10.22 15.71
CA ILE A 300 -22.35 -11.28 16.70
C ILE A 300 -20.86 -11.57 16.85
N GLN A 301 -20.24 -10.95 17.84
CA GLN A 301 -18.78 -11.01 18.05
C GLN A 301 -18.42 -12.02 19.14
N ASN A 302 -17.10 -12.36 19.26
CA ASN A 302 -16.56 -13.36 20.19
C ASN A 302 -17.22 -14.73 20.05
N ARG A 303 -17.58 -15.08 18.79
CA ARG A 303 -18.27 -16.33 18.50
C ARG A 303 -17.56 -17.08 17.39
N GLN A 304 -16.87 -18.19 17.71
CA GLN A 304 -16.42 -19.16 16.72
C GLN A 304 -17.66 -19.85 16.14
N ALA A 305 -18.06 -19.42 14.94
CA ALA A 305 -19.29 -19.89 14.31
C ALA A 305 -19.32 -21.41 14.14
N GLN A 306 -20.43 -22.01 14.56
CA GLN A 306 -20.81 -23.39 14.29
C GLN A 306 -22.01 -23.42 13.33
N VAL A 307 -22.34 -24.62 12.82
CA VAL A 307 -23.49 -24.80 11.90
C VAL A 307 -24.77 -24.28 12.53
N GLU A 308 -25.00 -24.61 13.80
CA GLU A 308 -26.18 -24.25 14.58
C GLU A 308 -26.33 -22.74 14.74
N ASP A 309 -25.22 -22.01 14.90
CA ASP A 309 -25.22 -20.54 15.01
C ASP A 309 -25.73 -19.89 13.72
N VAL A 310 -25.33 -20.42 12.57
CA VAL A 310 -25.75 -19.93 11.27
C VAL A 310 -27.21 -20.29 10.99
N LEU A 311 -27.61 -21.54 11.28
CA LEU A 311 -29.01 -21.99 11.08
C LEU A 311 -29.99 -21.22 11.96
N ALA A 312 -29.61 -20.88 13.20
CA ALA A 312 -30.44 -20.12 14.12
C ALA A 312 -30.82 -18.71 13.59
N LEU A 313 -30.02 -18.15 12.69
CA LEU A 313 -30.29 -16.87 12.04
C LEU A 313 -31.25 -16.96 10.85
N ASN A 314 -31.57 -18.19 10.40
CA ASN A 314 -32.44 -18.43 9.24
C ASN A 314 -32.03 -17.59 8.00
N PRO A 315 -30.81 -17.77 7.44
CA PRO A 315 -30.30 -17.00 6.32
C PRO A 315 -30.93 -17.41 4.98
N ASP A 316 -31.11 -16.45 4.07
CA ASP A 316 -31.39 -16.73 2.67
C ASP A 316 -30.11 -17.07 1.88
N VAL A 317 -28.95 -16.53 2.34
CA VAL A 317 -27.63 -16.79 1.78
C VAL A 317 -26.55 -16.60 2.84
N VAL A 318 -25.51 -17.44 2.77
CA VAL A 318 -24.33 -17.34 3.65
C VAL A 318 -23.10 -16.94 2.85
N LEU A 319 -22.44 -15.85 3.22
CA LEU A 319 -21.14 -15.50 2.71
C LEU A 319 -20.08 -16.02 3.68
N LEU A 320 -19.32 -17.03 3.25
CA LEU A 320 -18.30 -17.66 4.06
C LEU A 320 -16.96 -16.93 3.83
N ALA A 321 -16.55 -16.13 4.80
CA ALA A 321 -15.37 -15.25 4.76
C ALA A 321 -14.38 -15.57 5.89
N THR A 322 -14.21 -16.82 6.24
CA THR A 322 -13.40 -17.33 7.34
C THR A 322 -11.88 -17.28 7.10
N GLY A 323 -11.48 -16.69 5.95
CA GLY A 323 -10.08 -16.43 5.63
C GLY A 323 -9.30 -17.71 5.26
N ALA A 324 -8.00 -17.70 5.56
CA ALA A 324 -7.08 -18.78 5.27
C ALA A 324 -6.14 -19.05 6.45
N ARG A 325 -5.56 -20.22 6.50
CA ARG A 325 -4.51 -20.66 7.43
C ARG A 325 -3.20 -20.88 6.69
N ALA A 326 -2.06 -20.81 7.38
CA ALA A 326 -0.78 -21.22 6.83
C ALA A 326 -0.80 -22.70 6.48
N SER A 327 -0.16 -23.08 5.37
CA SER A 327 0.14 -24.47 5.09
C SER A 327 1.39 -24.89 5.85
N GLN A 328 1.48 -26.16 6.25
CA GLN A 328 2.71 -26.72 6.75
C GLN A 328 3.70 -26.85 5.57
N PRO A 329 4.90 -26.28 5.64
CA PRO A 329 5.91 -26.45 4.59
C PRO A 329 6.40 -27.90 4.55
N ILE A 330 6.85 -28.35 3.37
CA ILE A 330 7.32 -29.75 3.19
C ILE A 330 8.52 -30.09 4.09
N TRP A 331 9.40 -29.13 4.35
CA TRP A 331 10.58 -29.31 5.20
C TRP A 331 10.27 -29.36 6.70
N LEU A 332 9.07 -28.92 7.11
CA LEU A 332 8.60 -28.99 8.50
C LEU A 332 7.92 -30.35 8.70
N THR A 333 8.62 -31.27 9.34
CA THR A 333 8.09 -32.60 9.64
C THR A 333 6.93 -32.57 10.63
N ASP A 334 6.10 -33.60 10.64
CA ASP A 334 4.92 -33.65 11.52
C ASP A 334 5.31 -33.58 13.01
N ASP A 335 6.40 -34.21 13.40
CA ASP A 335 6.91 -34.16 14.77
C ASP A 335 7.26 -32.73 15.21
N TRP A 336 7.95 -31.98 14.37
CA TRP A 336 8.28 -30.58 14.64
C TRP A 336 7.05 -29.65 14.61
N ALA A 337 6.10 -29.93 13.73
CA ALA A 337 4.84 -29.19 13.66
C ALA A 337 3.98 -29.42 14.91
N GLU A 338 3.90 -30.68 15.41
CA GLU A 338 3.17 -31.03 16.63
C GLU A 338 3.79 -30.41 17.89
N MET A 339 5.12 -30.28 17.95
CA MET A 339 5.80 -29.56 19.04
C MET A 339 5.46 -28.07 19.11
N GLY A 340 5.00 -27.45 18.00
CA GLY A 340 4.62 -26.04 17.93
C GLY A 340 5.78 -25.05 18.13
N LEU A 341 7.02 -25.50 17.95
CA LEU A 341 8.23 -24.70 18.19
C LEU A 341 8.64 -23.82 17.00
N ILE A 342 8.08 -24.10 15.81
CA ILE A 342 8.34 -23.35 14.57
C ILE A 342 7.06 -22.61 14.17
N PRO A 343 6.89 -21.36 14.63
CA PRO A 343 5.67 -20.59 14.36
C PRO A 343 5.54 -20.20 12.91
N SER A 344 4.30 -20.09 12.44
CA SER A 344 3.99 -19.41 11.18
C SER A 344 4.23 -17.90 11.30
N LEU A 345 4.34 -17.23 10.15
CA LEU A 345 4.48 -15.78 10.07
C LEU A 345 3.44 -15.01 10.92
N ARG A 346 2.18 -15.49 10.95
CA ARG A 346 1.11 -14.82 11.71
C ARG A 346 1.25 -15.04 13.22
N GLU A 347 1.64 -16.22 13.64
CA GLU A 347 1.89 -16.52 15.04
C GLU A 347 3.07 -15.72 15.56
N MET A 348 4.17 -15.64 14.79
CA MET A 348 5.30 -14.79 15.14
C MET A 348 4.89 -13.31 15.17
N GLY A 349 4.18 -12.82 14.17
CA GLY A 349 3.68 -11.43 14.13
C GLY A 349 2.82 -11.10 15.36
N GLN A 350 1.92 -11.99 15.76
CA GLN A 350 1.11 -11.82 16.96
C GLN A 350 1.97 -11.81 18.23
N SER A 351 2.88 -12.74 18.36
CA SER A 351 3.79 -12.84 19.51
C SER A 351 4.65 -11.57 19.66
N LEU A 352 5.11 -11.01 18.54
CA LEU A 352 5.87 -9.75 18.53
C LEU A 352 5.03 -8.56 19.02
N ILE A 353 3.76 -8.50 18.63
CA ILE A 353 2.80 -7.48 19.08
C ILE A 353 2.46 -7.67 20.56
N ASP A 354 2.27 -8.90 21.01
CA ASP A 354 2.01 -9.24 22.42
C ASP A 354 3.24 -8.98 23.31
N GLY A 355 4.40 -8.71 22.72
CA GLY A 355 5.57 -8.22 23.43
C GLY A 355 6.52 -9.34 23.91
N ILE A 356 6.84 -10.30 23.04
CA ILE A 356 7.89 -11.29 23.36
C ILE A 356 9.20 -10.59 23.79
N GLY A 357 9.88 -11.19 24.75
CA GLY A 357 11.16 -10.70 25.26
C GLY A 357 12.26 -10.71 24.19
N ARG A 358 13.35 -9.96 24.47
CA ARG A 358 14.56 -10.06 23.64
C ARG A 358 15.19 -11.45 23.81
N SER A 359 15.57 -12.05 22.69
CA SER A 359 16.28 -13.33 22.65
C SER A 359 17.60 -13.14 21.88
N PRO A 360 18.74 -13.27 22.55
CA PRO A 360 20.03 -13.16 21.86
C PRO A 360 20.21 -14.34 20.90
N GLY A 361 20.74 -14.06 19.71
CA GLY A 361 21.01 -15.04 18.67
C GLY A 361 20.28 -14.73 17.36
N ARG A 362 20.34 -15.66 16.43
CA ARG A 362 19.82 -15.56 15.07
C ARG A 362 18.39 -16.06 14.98
N ALA A 363 17.50 -15.24 14.43
CA ALA A 363 16.18 -15.70 13.99
C ALA A 363 16.18 -15.89 12.46
N VAL A 364 15.67 -17.02 12.00
CA VAL A 364 15.60 -17.34 10.57
C VAL A 364 14.15 -17.34 10.12
N LEU A 365 13.83 -16.55 9.07
CA LEU A 365 12.52 -16.50 8.46
C LEU A 365 12.59 -17.12 7.07
N ILE A 366 11.88 -18.24 6.87
CA ILE A 366 11.78 -18.95 5.60
C ILE A 366 10.65 -18.33 4.79
N ASP A 367 11.02 -17.60 3.74
CA ASP A 367 10.09 -16.77 2.95
C ASP A 367 9.63 -17.48 1.67
N HIS A 368 8.42 -18.01 1.70
CA HIS A 368 7.69 -18.53 0.53
C HIS A 368 6.43 -17.69 0.21
N ASP A 369 6.08 -16.69 1.03
CA ASP A 369 4.88 -15.85 0.86
C ASP A 369 5.19 -14.59 0.03
N HIS A 370 6.39 -14.03 0.16
CA HIS A 370 6.89 -12.85 -0.56
C HIS A 370 5.98 -11.60 -0.48
N THR A 371 5.11 -11.52 0.54
CA THR A 371 4.21 -10.39 0.76
C THR A 371 4.83 -9.34 1.68
N GLU A 372 4.28 -8.13 1.66
CA GLU A 372 4.73 -7.02 2.50
C GLU A 372 4.71 -7.36 4.01
N MET A 373 3.75 -8.18 4.45
CA MET A 373 3.67 -8.62 5.84
C MET A 373 4.89 -9.43 6.28
N THR A 374 5.48 -10.23 5.39
CA THR A 374 6.70 -11.01 5.68
C THR A 374 7.85 -10.08 6.09
N TYR A 375 8.04 -9.00 5.35
CA TYR A 375 9.11 -8.04 5.61
C TYR A 375 8.82 -7.13 6.80
N ALA A 376 7.54 -6.81 7.04
CA ALA A 376 7.10 -6.11 8.25
C ALA A 376 7.40 -6.93 9.52
N VAL A 377 7.14 -8.25 9.49
CA VAL A 377 7.50 -9.16 10.59
C VAL A 377 9.02 -9.25 10.75
N ALA A 378 9.79 -9.37 9.66
CA ALA A 378 11.25 -9.42 9.72
C ALA A 378 11.85 -8.16 10.37
N LEU A 379 11.35 -6.97 10.00
CA LEU A 379 11.75 -5.70 10.62
C LEU A 379 11.39 -5.64 12.11
N GLN A 380 10.22 -6.13 12.49
CA GLN A 380 9.83 -6.19 13.90
C GLN A 380 10.68 -7.21 14.67
N MET A 381 11.05 -8.35 14.06
CA MET A 381 11.97 -9.33 14.64
C MET A 381 13.34 -8.72 14.95
N ALA A 382 13.86 -7.82 14.10
CA ALA A 382 15.13 -7.13 14.32
C ALA A 382 15.17 -6.29 15.61
N THR A 383 14.01 -5.98 16.20
CA THR A 383 13.96 -5.34 17.53
C THR A 383 14.09 -6.33 18.69
N ARG A 384 14.04 -7.63 18.45
CA ARG A 384 14.01 -8.69 19.46
C ARG A 384 15.16 -9.69 19.39
N PHE A 385 15.73 -9.89 18.21
CA PHE A 385 16.81 -10.83 17.95
C PHE A 385 18.07 -10.08 17.52
N ASP A 386 19.25 -10.66 17.75
CA ASP A 386 20.53 -10.01 17.41
C ASP A 386 20.82 -10.05 15.91
N GLN A 387 20.35 -11.10 15.23
CA GLN A 387 20.50 -11.27 13.77
C GLN A 387 19.21 -11.81 13.15
N ILE A 388 18.87 -11.31 11.99
CA ILE A 388 17.77 -11.82 11.19
C ILE A 388 18.31 -12.31 9.85
N THR A 389 17.94 -13.53 9.47
CA THR A 389 18.26 -14.09 8.15
C THR A 389 16.97 -14.49 7.45
N LEU A 390 16.71 -13.89 6.29
CA LEU A 390 15.65 -14.29 5.37
C LEU A 390 16.22 -15.39 4.44
N VAL A 391 15.53 -16.51 4.33
CA VAL A 391 15.91 -17.60 3.42
C VAL A 391 14.75 -17.86 2.45
N THR A 392 15.03 -17.89 1.16
CA THR A 392 14.04 -18.18 0.13
C THR A 392 14.60 -19.05 -0.99
N SER A 393 13.78 -19.97 -1.50
CA SER A 393 14.09 -20.75 -2.68
C SER A 393 14.09 -19.94 -3.99
N ARG A 394 13.49 -18.75 -3.98
CA ARG A 394 13.41 -17.88 -5.17
C ARG A 394 14.70 -17.09 -5.42
N GLU A 395 14.80 -16.51 -6.61
CA GLU A 395 15.96 -15.72 -7.05
C GLU A 395 16.13 -14.38 -6.32
N ARG A 396 15.04 -13.89 -5.68
CA ARG A 396 15.02 -12.64 -4.94
C ARG A 396 13.91 -12.61 -3.90
N ILE A 397 14.08 -11.79 -2.88
CA ILE A 397 13.04 -11.49 -1.90
C ILE A 397 12.04 -10.45 -2.45
N ALA A 398 10.91 -10.28 -1.80
CA ALA A 398 9.84 -9.34 -2.14
C ALA A 398 9.36 -9.45 -3.61
N ASN A 399 9.33 -10.67 -4.14
CA ASN A 399 9.02 -10.91 -5.55
C ASN A 399 7.60 -10.50 -5.93
N ASP A 400 6.64 -10.69 -5.02
CA ASP A 400 5.22 -10.41 -5.27
C ASP A 400 4.80 -9.00 -4.83
N VAL A 401 5.76 -8.19 -4.38
CA VAL A 401 5.59 -6.78 -4.02
C VAL A 401 5.85 -5.88 -5.24
N SER A 402 5.17 -4.74 -5.35
CA SER A 402 5.42 -3.77 -6.42
C SER A 402 6.88 -3.30 -6.43
N LEU A 403 7.41 -2.94 -7.60
CA LEU A 403 8.80 -2.47 -7.73
C LEU A 403 9.12 -1.31 -6.78
N ILE A 404 8.19 -0.39 -6.61
CA ILE A 404 8.37 0.79 -5.74
C ILE A 404 8.51 0.37 -4.28
N ASN A 405 7.53 -0.40 -3.78
CA ASN A 405 7.53 -0.86 -2.39
C ASN A 405 8.71 -1.79 -2.11
N ARG A 406 9.11 -2.60 -3.10
CA ARG A 406 10.29 -3.46 -2.97
C ARG A 406 11.57 -2.65 -2.77
N GLN A 407 11.75 -1.51 -3.45
CA GLN A 407 12.91 -0.64 -3.22
C GLN A 407 12.96 -0.14 -1.78
N ASN A 408 11.83 0.33 -1.23
CA ASN A 408 11.74 0.75 0.16
C ASN A 408 11.96 -0.40 1.16
N ILE A 409 11.38 -1.57 0.89
CA ILE A 409 11.59 -2.77 1.71
C ILE A 409 13.08 -3.11 1.76
N LEU A 410 13.72 -3.20 0.59
CA LEU A 410 15.16 -3.50 0.51
C LEU A 410 16.00 -2.47 1.26
N GLN A 411 15.71 -1.17 1.08
CA GLN A 411 16.40 -0.11 1.81
C GLN A 411 16.35 -0.35 3.32
N ARG A 412 15.15 -0.60 3.87
CA ARG A 412 14.95 -0.84 5.31
C ARG A 412 15.61 -2.12 5.79
N LEU A 413 15.58 -3.20 5.00
CA LEU A 413 16.25 -4.45 5.36
C LEU A 413 17.76 -4.25 5.45
N PHE A 414 18.37 -3.51 4.52
CA PHE A 414 19.79 -3.16 4.58
C PHE A 414 20.12 -2.19 5.72
N ASP A 415 19.26 -1.20 6.01
CA ASP A 415 19.45 -0.26 7.12
C ASP A 415 19.39 -0.98 8.50
N HIS A 416 18.77 -2.15 8.56
CA HIS A 416 18.70 -3.00 9.77
C HIS A 416 19.62 -4.22 9.71
N ASP A 417 20.58 -4.28 8.79
CA ASP A 417 21.52 -5.39 8.60
C ASP A 417 20.86 -6.78 8.50
N ILE A 418 19.63 -6.83 7.94
CA ILE A 418 18.92 -8.10 7.73
C ILE A 418 19.51 -8.85 6.55
N GLU A 419 20.15 -10.00 6.85
CA GLU A 419 20.71 -10.90 5.85
C GLU A 419 19.62 -11.57 5.02
N HIS A 420 19.87 -11.77 3.71
CA HIS A 420 18.98 -12.58 2.87
C HIS A 420 19.75 -13.55 2.01
N ILE A 421 19.31 -14.81 2.02
CA ILE A 421 19.87 -15.93 1.28
C ILE A 421 18.82 -16.40 0.26
N CYS A 422 19.10 -16.16 -1.01
CA CYS A 422 18.27 -16.62 -2.11
C CYS A 422 18.70 -18.01 -2.59
N HIS A 423 17.83 -18.69 -3.34
CA HIS A 423 18.09 -20.02 -3.90
C HIS A 423 18.34 -21.09 -2.85
N ALA A 424 17.79 -20.96 -1.65
CA ALA A 424 17.98 -21.88 -0.55
C ALA A 424 16.66 -22.22 0.16
N GLU A 425 16.61 -23.41 0.73
CA GLU A 425 15.53 -23.90 1.58
C GLU A 425 16.11 -24.72 2.73
N PRO A 426 15.36 -24.92 3.83
CA PRO A 426 15.79 -25.84 4.89
C PRO A 426 16.01 -27.26 4.37
N ASP A 427 17.15 -27.88 4.73
CA ASP A 427 17.50 -29.25 4.38
C ASP A 427 17.17 -30.21 5.53
N SER A 428 17.60 -29.88 6.75
CA SER A 428 17.31 -30.66 7.96
C SER A 428 17.15 -29.74 9.17
N LEU A 429 16.26 -30.17 10.09
CA LEU A 429 16.04 -29.55 11.39
C LEU A 429 16.82 -30.21 12.53
N ASP A 430 17.55 -31.32 12.25
CA ASP A 430 18.20 -32.16 13.27
C ASP A 430 19.18 -31.43 14.17
N GLY A 431 19.74 -30.33 13.68
CA GLY A 431 20.67 -29.45 14.44
C GLY A 431 20.01 -28.33 15.21
N LEU A 432 18.70 -28.12 15.09
CA LEU A 432 18.04 -26.90 15.58
C LEU A 432 18.05 -26.78 17.09
N GLU A 433 17.93 -27.87 17.84
CA GLU A 433 18.08 -27.86 19.30
C GLU A 433 19.47 -27.43 19.77
N ALA A 434 20.50 -27.63 18.93
CA ALA A 434 21.87 -27.16 19.15
C ALA A 434 22.16 -25.79 18.50
N GLY A 435 21.13 -25.04 18.10
CA GLY A 435 21.25 -23.74 17.47
C GLY A 435 21.78 -23.75 16.03
N ARG A 436 21.58 -24.84 15.29
CA ARG A 436 22.08 -24.98 13.91
C ARG A 436 20.94 -25.35 12.96
N LEU A 437 20.83 -24.62 11.86
CA LEU A 437 19.90 -24.92 10.77
C LEU A 437 20.70 -25.23 9.50
N MET A 438 20.46 -26.41 8.93
CA MET A 438 21.03 -26.78 7.64
C MET A 438 20.13 -26.26 6.52
N ILE A 439 20.72 -25.52 5.59
CA ILE A 439 20.02 -25.02 4.39
C ILE A 439 20.70 -25.58 3.14
N LYS A 440 19.91 -25.85 2.12
CA LYS A 440 20.34 -26.44 0.86
C LYS A 440 20.06 -25.48 -0.30
N ASN A 441 21.03 -25.30 -1.20
CA ASN A 441 20.83 -24.58 -2.44
C ASN A 441 19.97 -25.42 -3.40
N VAL A 442 18.87 -24.83 -3.91
CA VAL A 442 17.86 -25.53 -4.72
C VAL A 442 18.32 -25.92 -6.13
N TYR A 443 19.49 -25.47 -6.59
CA TYR A 443 20.00 -25.78 -7.93
C TYR A 443 21.13 -26.79 -7.94
N ASN A 444 21.92 -26.89 -6.89
CA ASN A 444 23.12 -27.75 -6.87
C ASN A 444 23.25 -28.61 -5.62
N ASP A 445 22.21 -28.63 -4.77
CA ASP A 445 22.12 -29.41 -3.51
C ASP A 445 23.27 -29.15 -2.52
N LYS A 446 24.04 -28.07 -2.71
CA LYS A 446 25.10 -27.72 -1.76
C LYS A 446 24.48 -27.28 -0.44
N VAL A 447 24.85 -28.01 0.61
CA VAL A 447 24.39 -27.73 1.99
C VAL A 447 25.34 -26.73 2.67
N SER A 448 24.77 -25.83 3.45
CA SER A 448 25.48 -24.88 4.32
C SER A 448 24.76 -24.80 5.67
N GLU A 449 25.49 -24.37 6.69
CA GLU A 449 24.98 -24.27 8.06
C GLU A 449 24.77 -22.80 8.45
N LEU A 450 23.65 -22.52 9.08
CA LEU A 450 23.41 -21.29 9.84
C LEU A 450 23.56 -21.63 11.34
N SER A 451 24.45 -20.92 12.04
CA SER A 451 24.70 -21.10 13.45
C SER A 451 23.99 -20.06 14.31
N ASP A 452 23.97 -20.29 15.63
CA ASP A 452 23.35 -19.43 16.64
C ASP A 452 21.85 -19.21 16.44
N VAL A 453 21.18 -20.18 15.78
CA VAL A 453 19.75 -20.12 15.49
C VAL A 453 18.95 -20.39 16.76
N VAL A 454 18.16 -19.40 17.19
CA VAL A 454 17.30 -19.48 18.37
C VAL A 454 15.81 -19.65 18.02
N THR A 455 15.42 -19.31 16.79
CA THR A 455 14.08 -19.52 16.29
C THR A 455 14.06 -19.61 14.76
N VAL A 456 13.15 -20.42 14.25
CA VAL A 456 12.81 -20.50 12.81
C VAL A 456 11.33 -20.15 12.66
N VAL A 457 11.02 -19.31 11.68
CA VAL A 457 9.67 -18.87 11.35
C VAL A 457 9.37 -19.23 9.91
N HIS A 458 8.15 -19.67 9.60
CA HIS A 458 7.79 -19.93 8.20
C HIS A 458 6.71 -18.99 7.68
N ALA A 459 6.99 -18.33 6.57
CA ALA A 459 6.02 -17.60 5.75
C ALA A 459 5.60 -18.50 4.59
N SER A 460 4.74 -19.48 4.85
CA SER A 460 4.31 -20.47 3.87
C SER A 460 3.08 -20.05 3.07
N SER A 461 2.77 -20.81 2.02
CA SER A 461 1.53 -20.69 1.26
C SER A 461 0.31 -20.76 2.18
N ARG A 462 -0.81 -20.27 1.73
CA ARG A 462 -2.04 -20.22 2.52
C ARG A 462 -3.10 -21.13 1.94
N LEU A 463 -3.82 -21.84 2.81
CA LEU A 463 -4.93 -22.74 2.48
C LEU A 463 -6.25 -22.10 2.89
N PRO A 464 -7.29 -22.12 2.02
CA PRO A 464 -8.63 -21.66 2.37
C PRO A 464 -9.17 -22.32 3.62
N ASN A 465 -9.74 -21.54 4.54
CA ASN A 465 -10.39 -22.08 5.73
C ASN A 465 -11.88 -22.27 5.48
N GLN A 466 -12.27 -23.45 5.00
CA GLN A 466 -13.64 -23.78 4.55
C GLN A 466 -14.35 -24.78 5.46
N TYR A 467 -14.05 -24.82 6.76
CA TYR A 467 -14.56 -25.82 7.69
C TYR A 467 -16.11 -25.89 7.77
N LEU A 468 -16.82 -24.78 7.51
CA LEU A 468 -18.29 -24.73 7.50
C LEU A 468 -18.92 -24.96 6.11
N LEU A 469 -18.14 -24.93 5.01
CA LEU A 469 -18.69 -24.95 3.65
C LEU A 469 -19.56 -26.20 3.38
N LYS A 470 -18.97 -27.38 3.60
CA LYS A 470 -19.66 -28.66 3.39
C LYS A 470 -20.85 -28.86 4.35
N PRO A 471 -20.68 -28.66 5.68
CA PRO A 471 -21.77 -28.82 6.64
C PRO A 471 -22.96 -27.88 6.37
N LEU A 472 -22.74 -26.61 6.05
CA LEU A 472 -23.83 -25.67 5.79
C LEU A 472 -24.59 -26.01 4.50
N ARG A 473 -23.88 -26.41 3.42
CA ARG A 473 -24.50 -26.89 2.18
C ARG A 473 -25.32 -28.16 2.37
N ALA A 474 -24.86 -29.07 3.21
CA ALA A 474 -25.57 -30.28 3.56
C ALA A 474 -26.90 -30.00 4.28
N ASN A 475 -27.03 -28.84 4.95
CA ASN A 475 -28.27 -28.34 5.54
C ASN A 475 -29.14 -27.53 4.56
N GLY A 476 -28.84 -27.57 3.25
CA GLY A 476 -29.64 -26.93 2.20
C GLY A 476 -29.40 -25.42 2.03
N LEU A 477 -28.41 -24.84 2.66
CA LEU A 477 -28.12 -23.42 2.55
C LEU A 477 -27.34 -23.09 1.27
N GLU A 478 -27.65 -21.93 0.67
CA GLU A 478 -26.81 -21.31 -0.35
C GLU A 478 -25.58 -20.71 0.35
N VAL A 479 -24.38 -21.27 0.06
CA VAL A 479 -23.11 -20.83 0.71
C VAL A 479 -22.11 -20.44 -0.35
N ILE A 480 -21.67 -19.17 -0.30
CA ILE A 480 -20.70 -18.55 -1.22
C ILE A 480 -19.41 -18.24 -0.45
N PRO A 481 -18.30 -18.95 -0.69
CA PRO A 481 -17.00 -18.59 -0.14
C PRO A 481 -16.50 -17.29 -0.81
N ILE A 482 -15.94 -16.36 0.00
CA ILE A 482 -15.38 -15.09 -0.48
C ILE A 482 -14.00 -14.81 0.15
N GLY A 483 -13.21 -13.98 -0.52
CA GLY A 483 -11.87 -13.59 -0.07
C GLY A 483 -10.92 -14.79 0.05
N ASP A 484 -10.03 -14.75 1.04
CA ASP A 484 -9.05 -15.83 1.27
C ASP A 484 -9.70 -17.19 1.60
N CYS A 485 -10.97 -17.20 2.03
CA CYS A 485 -11.73 -18.44 2.20
C CYS A 485 -12.05 -19.12 0.85
N ARG A 486 -12.18 -18.38 -0.23
CA ARG A 486 -12.30 -18.92 -1.58
C ARG A 486 -10.94 -19.25 -2.18
N ALA A 487 -10.03 -18.26 -2.19
CA ALA A 487 -8.68 -18.38 -2.71
C ALA A 487 -7.80 -17.29 -2.08
N PRO A 488 -6.76 -17.63 -1.32
CA PRO A 488 -5.86 -16.66 -0.74
C PRO A 488 -5.16 -15.83 -1.80
N ARG A 489 -5.31 -14.50 -1.74
CA ARG A 489 -4.75 -13.53 -2.70
C ARG A 489 -4.35 -12.23 -2.00
N SER A 490 -4.47 -11.10 -2.71
CA SER A 490 -4.15 -9.76 -2.23
C SER A 490 -5.30 -9.10 -1.46
N LEU A 491 -5.00 -7.97 -0.80
CA LEU A 491 -5.99 -7.08 -0.18
C LEU A 491 -7.03 -6.62 -1.21
N MET A 492 -6.57 -6.19 -2.40
CA MET A 492 -7.44 -5.80 -3.51
C MET A 492 -8.43 -6.90 -3.89
N ALA A 493 -7.95 -8.14 -4.05
CA ALA A 493 -8.83 -9.26 -4.38
C ALA A 493 -9.90 -9.49 -3.31
N ALA A 494 -9.54 -9.34 -2.03
CA ALA A 494 -10.49 -9.50 -0.93
C ALA A 494 -11.56 -8.41 -0.91
N THR A 495 -11.17 -7.14 -1.09
CA THR A 495 -12.08 -5.99 -1.14
C THR A 495 -13.01 -6.07 -2.36
N HIS A 496 -12.43 -6.26 -3.54
CA HIS A 496 -13.21 -6.33 -4.80
C HIS A 496 -14.19 -7.51 -4.81
N GLU A 497 -13.78 -8.69 -4.37
CA GLU A 497 -14.66 -9.85 -4.32
C GLU A 497 -15.81 -9.65 -3.32
N GLY A 498 -15.52 -9.09 -2.14
CA GLY A 498 -16.56 -8.73 -1.16
C GLY A 498 -17.60 -7.78 -1.76
N TYR A 499 -17.16 -6.72 -2.42
CA TYR A 499 -18.01 -5.77 -3.12
C TYR A 499 -18.83 -6.43 -4.23
N HIS A 500 -18.18 -7.14 -5.17
CA HIS A 500 -18.85 -7.70 -6.34
C HIS A 500 -19.92 -8.75 -5.97
N ILE A 501 -19.58 -9.66 -5.05
CA ILE A 501 -20.56 -10.67 -4.61
C ILE A 501 -21.74 -10.00 -3.93
N ALA A 502 -21.52 -9.07 -3.00
CA ALA A 502 -22.61 -8.37 -2.33
C ALA A 502 -23.45 -7.51 -3.29
N ASN A 503 -22.85 -7.00 -4.37
CA ASN A 503 -23.55 -6.22 -5.37
C ASN A 503 -24.39 -7.06 -6.34
N THR A 504 -24.24 -8.38 -6.35
CA THR A 504 -25.01 -9.30 -7.18
C THR A 504 -26.10 -10.08 -6.43
N LEU A 505 -26.19 -9.92 -5.08
CA LEU A 505 -27.22 -10.55 -4.25
C LEU A 505 -28.59 -9.94 -4.49
#